data_fc4cb0b1c8648ecc514d56f2f027de08
#
_entry.id   fc4cb0b1c8648ecc514d56f2f027de08
#
_cell.length_a   1.000
_cell.length_b   1.000
_cell.length_c   1.000
_cell.angle_alpha   90.00
_cell.angle_beta   90.00
_cell.angle_gamma   90.00
#
_symmetry.space_group_name_H-M   'P 1'
#
loop_
_entity.id
_entity.type
_entity.pdbx_description
1 polymer ?
#
loop_
_entity_poly.entity_id
_entity_poly.type
_entity_poly.pdbx_seq_one_letter_code
_entity_poly.pdbx_strand_id
1 'polypeptide(L)'
;MKHGKKYFEASKLYDKQTQYDRDEAVAIVKKLATAKFDETIEAHIRTGCDGRHADQQIRGAVVLPHGTGKTARVLVFAKNAKADEAQAAGADFVGAEELIPKIQNEGWLDFDVVVATPDMMGVVGRLGRVLGPKGLMPNPKAGTVTMDVTKAIQEIKAGKIEYRLDKTNIIHVPIGKASFTEEQLADNFQTLIDAINKVKPAAVKGQYLKSVTIAPTMGPGVRLNTAKLG
;
A
#
# COMPACT_ATOMS: atom_id res chain seq x y z
N MET A 1 18.08 -16.45 -11.27
CA MET A 1 18.96 -15.49 -10.56
C MET A 1 19.63 -16.19 -9.39
N LYS A 2 20.93 -16.01 -9.17
CA LYS A 2 21.60 -16.61 -7.99
C LYS A 2 21.41 -15.65 -6.81
N HIS A 3 20.81 -16.12 -5.73
CA HIS A 3 20.68 -15.35 -4.48
C HIS A 3 22.03 -15.23 -3.76
N GLY A 4 22.18 -14.18 -2.96
CA GLY A 4 23.38 -13.98 -2.14
C GLY A 4 23.44 -14.89 -0.92
N LYS A 5 24.61 -14.98 -0.26
CA LYS A 5 24.85 -15.86 0.91
C LYS A 5 23.84 -15.63 2.03
N LYS A 6 23.57 -14.38 2.42
CA LYS A 6 22.59 -14.04 3.47
C LYS A 6 21.17 -14.55 3.18
N TYR A 7 20.73 -14.49 1.92
CA TYR A 7 19.44 -15.03 1.53
C TYR A 7 19.38 -16.55 1.72
N PHE A 8 20.45 -17.27 1.38
CA PHE A 8 20.53 -18.73 1.60
C PHE A 8 20.55 -19.08 3.08
N GLU A 9 21.25 -18.31 3.90
CA GLU A 9 21.28 -18.48 5.36
C GLU A 9 19.88 -18.27 5.95
N ALA A 10 19.24 -17.16 5.60
CA ALA A 10 17.85 -16.87 5.99
C ALA A 10 16.89 -17.99 5.54
N SER A 11 17.03 -18.51 4.32
CA SER A 11 16.18 -19.57 3.78
C SER A 11 16.29 -20.91 4.54
N LYS A 12 17.31 -21.12 5.34
CA LYS A 12 17.49 -22.34 6.16
C LYS A 12 16.77 -22.26 7.51
N LEU A 13 16.31 -21.05 7.91
CA LEU A 13 15.69 -20.84 9.22
C LEU A 13 14.23 -21.32 9.28
N TYR A 14 13.62 -21.66 8.17
CA TYR A 14 12.24 -22.11 8.09
C TYR A 14 12.02 -23.03 6.88
N ASP A 15 10.95 -23.81 6.88
CA ASP A 15 10.56 -24.64 5.74
C ASP A 15 9.66 -23.83 4.77
N LYS A 16 10.10 -23.71 3.51
CA LYS A 16 9.37 -23.01 2.45
C LYS A 16 8.08 -23.68 1.99
N GLN A 17 7.92 -24.97 2.26
CA GLN A 17 6.74 -25.73 1.85
C GLN A 17 5.63 -25.66 2.89
N THR A 18 5.98 -25.47 4.14
CA THR A 18 5.05 -25.35 5.25
C THR A 18 4.28 -24.03 5.18
N GLN A 19 2.99 -24.09 5.48
CA GLN A 19 2.12 -22.93 5.66
C GLN A 19 2.01 -22.63 7.15
N TYR A 20 2.44 -21.46 7.55
CA TYR A 20 2.51 -21.02 8.95
C TYR A 20 1.26 -20.26 9.36
N ASP A 21 0.93 -20.27 10.62
CA ASP A 21 -0.08 -19.40 11.21
C ASP A 21 0.42 -17.94 11.21
N ARG A 22 -0.51 -16.97 11.31
CA ARG A 22 -0.21 -15.54 11.23
C ARG A 22 0.95 -15.12 12.14
N ASP A 23 0.84 -15.45 13.43
CA ASP A 23 1.78 -14.97 14.44
C ASP A 23 3.15 -15.65 14.29
N GLU A 24 3.18 -16.94 13.95
CA GLU A 24 4.41 -17.67 13.61
C GLU A 24 5.08 -17.08 12.37
N ALA A 25 4.31 -16.79 11.31
CA ALA A 25 4.84 -16.22 10.09
C ALA A 25 5.47 -14.84 10.34
N VAL A 26 4.83 -13.99 11.16
CA VAL A 26 5.35 -12.67 11.53
C VAL A 26 6.66 -12.81 12.31
N ALA A 27 6.72 -13.71 13.32
CA ALA A 27 7.92 -13.97 14.09
C ALA A 27 9.09 -14.48 13.22
N ILE A 28 8.80 -15.35 12.25
CA ILE A 28 9.79 -15.84 11.29
C ILE A 28 10.29 -14.70 10.41
N VAL A 29 9.39 -13.91 9.79
CA VAL A 29 9.76 -12.82 8.86
C VAL A 29 10.64 -11.78 9.55
N LYS A 30 10.40 -11.44 10.81
CA LYS A 30 11.28 -10.55 11.57
C LYS A 30 12.71 -11.09 11.70
N LYS A 31 12.86 -12.40 11.92
CA LYS A 31 14.18 -13.05 11.97
C LYS A 31 14.87 -13.10 10.61
N LEU A 32 14.10 -13.08 9.53
CA LEU A 32 14.61 -13.09 8.15
C LEU A 32 15.07 -11.71 7.66
N ALA A 33 14.68 -10.63 8.33
CA ALA A 33 15.12 -9.27 8.03
C ALA A 33 16.55 -9.05 8.51
N THR A 34 17.52 -9.28 7.63
CA THR A 34 18.96 -9.27 7.93
C THR A 34 19.74 -8.11 7.33
N ALA A 35 19.06 -7.15 6.69
CA ALA A 35 19.69 -5.97 6.10
C ALA A 35 20.18 -4.99 7.17
N LYS A 36 21.06 -4.06 6.77
CA LYS A 36 21.60 -3.02 7.68
C LYS A 36 20.66 -1.81 7.83
N PHE A 37 19.53 -1.81 7.12
CA PHE A 37 18.51 -0.77 7.18
C PHE A 37 17.21 -1.38 7.73
N ASP A 38 16.29 -0.54 8.18
CA ASP A 38 14.99 -0.98 8.66
C ASP A 38 14.12 -1.45 7.47
N GLU A 39 14.10 -2.77 7.25
CA GLU A 39 13.41 -3.39 6.13
C GLU A 39 11.89 -3.18 6.23
N THR A 40 11.24 -3.02 5.09
CA THR A 40 9.79 -3.03 5.03
C THR A 40 9.31 -4.49 4.99
N ILE A 41 8.31 -4.79 5.80
CA ILE A 41 7.59 -6.07 5.73
C ILE A 41 6.39 -5.87 4.82
N GLU A 42 6.29 -6.74 3.80
CA GLU A 42 5.27 -6.66 2.75
C GLU A 42 4.40 -7.92 2.75
N ALA A 43 3.11 -7.75 2.49
CA ALA A 43 2.18 -8.84 2.25
C ALA A 43 1.88 -8.94 0.75
N HIS A 44 1.95 -10.17 0.23
CA HIS A 44 1.66 -10.53 -1.15
C HIS A 44 0.49 -11.50 -1.16
N ILE A 45 -0.66 -11.06 -1.62
CA ILE A 45 -1.93 -11.77 -1.52
C ILE A 45 -2.40 -12.12 -2.92
N ARG A 46 -2.29 -13.39 -3.31
CA ARG A 46 -2.82 -13.89 -4.56
C ARG A 46 -4.29 -14.22 -4.40
N THR A 47 -5.11 -13.54 -5.16
CA THR A 47 -6.57 -13.72 -5.14
C THR A 47 -7.06 -14.68 -6.23
N GLY A 48 -8.30 -15.14 -6.10
CA GLY A 48 -9.01 -15.90 -7.11
C GLY A 48 -9.72 -15.04 -8.17
N CYS A 49 -9.53 -13.71 -8.11
CA CYS A 49 -10.09 -12.78 -9.09
C CYS A 49 -9.41 -12.92 -10.46
N ASP A 50 -10.11 -12.54 -11.51
CA ASP A 50 -9.53 -12.32 -12.83
C ASP A 50 -9.49 -10.81 -13.10
N GLY A 51 -8.30 -10.22 -13.00
CA GLY A 51 -8.05 -8.79 -13.21
C GLY A 51 -8.31 -8.28 -14.63
N ARG A 52 -8.62 -9.17 -15.59
CA ARG A 52 -9.05 -8.79 -16.94
C ARG A 52 -10.49 -8.29 -16.98
N HIS A 53 -11.31 -8.71 -16.01
CA HIS A 53 -12.69 -8.30 -15.89
C HIS A 53 -12.81 -7.10 -14.94
N ALA A 54 -13.48 -6.03 -15.39
CA ALA A 54 -13.60 -4.79 -14.63
C ALA A 54 -14.36 -4.95 -13.30
N ASP A 55 -15.30 -5.89 -13.24
CA ASP A 55 -16.09 -6.25 -12.06
C ASP A 55 -15.30 -7.06 -11.01
N GLN A 56 -14.16 -7.65 -11.41
CA GLN A 56 -13.26 -8.38 -10.52
C GLN A 56 -11.98 -7.60 -10.16
N GLN A 57 -11.86 -6.38 -10.64
CA GLN A 57 -10.72 -5.51 -10.26
C GLN A 57 -10.92 -4.97 -8.84
N ILE A 58 -10.04 -5.40 -7.94
CA ILE A 58 -10.00 -4.93 -6.56
C ILE A 58 -9.09 -3.72 -6.49
N ARG A 59 -9.61 -2.62 -5.96
CA ARG A 59 -8.85 -1.42 -5.60
C ARG A 59 -9.53 -0.75 -4.42
N GLY A 60 -8.76 -0.39 -3.40
CA GLY A 60 -9.27 0.28 -2.22
C GLY A 60 -8.15 0.88 -1.39
N ALA A 61 -8.51 1.37 -0.23
CA ALA A 61 -7.57 1.86 0.76
C ALA A 61 -7.96 1.36 2.15
N VAL A 62 -6.99 1.23 3.02
CA VAL A 62 -7.17 0.85 4.41
C VAL A 62 -6.22 1.69 5.28
N VAL A 63 -6.69 2.10 6.45
CA VAL A 63 -5.86 2.75 7.45
C VAL A 63 -5.34 1.68 8.38
N LEU A 64 -4.02 1.54 8.47
CA LEU A 64 -3.39 0.57 9.36
C LEU A 64 -3.33 1.13 10.78
N PRO A 65 -3.70 0.34 11.82
CA PRO A 65 -3.73 0.81 13.21
C PRO A 65 -2.40 1.38 13.69
N HIS A 66 -1.30 0.78 13.28
CA HIS A 66 0.05 1.17 13.69
C HIS A 66 0.82 1.90 12.56
N GLY A 67 0.13 2.28 11.47
CA GLY A 67 0.74 2.89 10.29
C GLY A 67 1.72 1.98 9.58
N THR A 68 2.51 2.55 8.69
CA THR A 68 3.52 1.83 7.87
C THR A 68 4.95 2.02 8.36
N GLY A 69 5.17 2.88 9.38
CA GLY A 69 6.51 3.29 9.81
C GLY A 69 7.23 4.25 8.84
N LYS A 70 6.49 4.80 7.88
CA LYS A 70 6.97 5.84 6.96
C LYS A 70 6.05 7.05 7.05
N THR A 71 6.61 8.23 7.29
CA THR A 71 5.88 9.49 7.18
C THR A 71 5.70 9.84 5.70
N ALA A 72 4.47 9.79 5.20
CA ALA A 72 4.17 10.13 3.82
C ALA A 72 4.20 11.65 3.61
N ARG A 73 4.89 12.11 2.57
CA ARG A 73 4.86 13.50 2.11
C ARG A 73 3.64 13.68 1.20
N VAL A 74 2.74 14.57 1.61
CA VAL A 74 1.44 14.75 0.96
C VAL A 74 1.45 16.02 0.12
N LEU A 75 1.17 15.87 -1.17
CA LEU A 75 0.90 16.97 -2.09
C LEU A 75 -0.62 17.11 -2.24
N VAL A 76 -1.13 18.33 -2.09
CA VAL A 76 -2.57 18.62 -2.24
C VAL A 76 -2.80 19.60 -3.38
N PHE A 77 -3.66 19.20 -4.32
CA PHE A 77 -4.20 20.09 -5.34
C PHE A 77 -5.55 20.64 -4.89
N ALA A 78 -5.56 21.90 -4.45
CA ALA A 78 -6.75 22.59 -4.00
C ALA A 78 -6.67 24.10 -4.31
N LYS A 79 -7.83 24.75 -4.37
CA LYS A 79 -7.94 26.21 -4.58
C LYS A 79 -8.60 26.87 -3.37
N ASN A 80 -8.31 28.17 -3.21
CA ASN A 80 -8.94 29.06 -2.21
C ASN A 80 -8.94 28.44 -0.79
N ALA A 81 -10.06 28.55 -0.08
CA ALA A 81 -10.20 28.07 1.30
C ALA A 81 -9.78 26.59 1.52
N LYS A 82 -9.91 25.73 0.51
CA LYS A 82 -9.47 24.33 0.58
C LYS A 82 -7.94 24.18 0.60
N ALA A 83 -7.22 25.12 0.01
CA ALA A 83 -5.77 25.18 0.11
C ALA A 83 -5.33 25.54 1.53
N ASP A 84 -5.99 26.51 2.15
CA ASP A 84 -5.71 26.92 3.53
C ASP A 84 -6.03 25.78 4.53
N GLU A 85 -7.18 25.08 4.34
CA GLU A 85 -7.55 23.91 5.11
C GLU A 85 -6.50 22.80 4.98
N ALA A 86 -5.99 22.54 3.78
CA ALA A 86 -4.96 21.53 3.53
C ALA A 86 -3.64 21.87 4.23
N GLN A 87 -3.24 23.13 4.20
CA GLN A 87 -2.05 23.62 4.88
C GLN A 87 -2.19 23.51 6.40
N ALA A 88 -3.34 23.90 6.94
CA ALA A 88 -3.65 23.76 8.38
C ALA A 88 -3.70 22.30 8.83
N ALA A 89 -4.14 21.37 7.96
CA ALA A 89 -4.14 19.94 8.23
C ALA A 89 -2.75 19.28 8.16
N GLY A 90 -1.74 20.05 7.75
CA GLY A 90 -0.34 19.60 7.74
C GLY A 90 0.07 18.95 6.41
N ALA A 91 -0.51 19.33 5.27
CA ALA A 91 0.03 18.94 3.97
C ALA A 91 1.45 19.48 3.78
N ASP A 92 2.32 18.69 3.18
CA ASP A 92 3.72 19.09 2.96
C ASP A 92 3.85 20.06 1.78
N PHE A 93 2.99 19.89 0.77
CA PHE A 93 2.91 20.76 -0.40
C PHE A 93 1.45 21.02 -0.73
N VAL A 94 1.10 22.27 -0.97
CA VAL A 94 -0.24 22.71 -1.38
C VAL A 94 -0.10 23.64 -2.57
N GLY A 95 -0.95 23.44 -3.57
CA GLY A 95 -0.99 24.35 -4.72
C GLY A 95 -2.06 23.98 -5.73
N ALA A 96 -2.10 24.73 -6.81
CA ALA A 96 -3.08 24.57 -7.87
C ALA A 96 -2.38 24.36 -9.24
N GLU A 97 -2.66 25.21 -10.20
CA GLU A 97 -2.16 25.08 -11.57
C GLU A 97 -0.66 25.38 -11.70
N GLU A 98 -0.08 26.13 -10.77
CA GLU A 98 1.33 26.49 -10.72
C GLU A 98 2.26 25.30 -10.50
N LEU A 99 1.76 24.21 -9.91
CA LEU A 99 2.55 22.99 -9.69
C LEU A 99 2.67 22.13 -10.95
N ILE A 100 1.82 22.34 -11.96
CA ILE A 100 1.83 21.54 -13.19
C ILE A 100 3.15 21.69 -13.95
N PRO A 101 3.63 22.91 -14.26
CA PRO A 101 4.91 23.07 -14.94
C PRO A 101 6.07 22.44 -14.16
N LYS A 102 6.06 22.58 -12.85
CA LYS A 102 7.09 22.03 -11.97
C LYS A 102 7.15 20.50 -12.04
N ILE A 103 6.01 19.83 -12.02
CA ILE A 103 5.93 18.36 -12.13
C ILE A 103 6.23 17.91 -13.56
N GLN A 104 5.69 18.61 -14.59
CA GLN A 104 5.75 18.17 -15.98
C GLN A 104 7.10 18.47 -16.62
N ASN A 105 7.68 19.66 -16.39
CA ASN A 105 8.89 20.13 -17.05
C ASN A 105 10.14 19.87 -16.24
N GLU A 106 10.09 20.06 -14.91
CA GLU A 106 11.23 19.88 -14.02
C GLU A 106 11.32 18.44 -13.47
N GLY A 107 10.25 17.63 -13.64
CA GLY A 107 10.22 16.26 -13.12
C GLY A 107 10.19 16.19 -11.59
N TRP A 108 9.72 17.26 -10.93
CA TRP A 108 9.65 17.29 -9.47
C TRP A 108 8.60 16.31 -8.94
N LEU A 109 9.02 15.37 -8.12
CA LEU A 109 8.21 14.29 -7.57
C LEU A 109 8.59 13.98 -6.10
N ASP A 110 8.94 15.01 -5.33
CA ASP A 110 9.36 14.88 -3.93
C ASP A 110 8.18 14.67 -2.97
N PHE A 111 7.16 13.94 -3.40
CA PHE A 111 5.98 13.58 -2.63
C PHE A 111 5.64 12.10 -2.81
N ASP A 112 4.97 11.54 -1.81
CA ASP A 112 4.63 10.12 -1.78
C ASP A 112 3.14 9.87 -2.08
N VAL A 113 2.26 10.81 -1.77
CA VAL A 113 0.82 10.73 -2.03
C VAL A 113 0.31 12.06 -2.57
N VAL A 114 -0.62 11.98 -3.54
CA VAL A 114 -1.30 13.16 -4.09
C VAL A 114 -2.77 13.10 -3.71
N VAL A 115 -3.27 14.19 -3.14
CA VAL A 115 -4.69 14.43 -2.86
C VAL A 115 -5.18 15.55 -3.78
N ALA A 116 -6.37 15.43 -4.30
CA ALA A 116 -6.96 16.46 -5.15
C ALA A 116 -8.43 16.69 -4.81
N THR A 117 -8.86 17.93 -4.86
CA THR A 117 -10.30 18.24 -4.86
C THR A 117 -10.90 17.88 -6.23
N PRO A 118 -12.19 17.48 -6.32
CA PRO A 118 -12.81 17.07 -7.58
C PRO A 118 -12.73 18.11 -8.68
N ASP A 119 -12.81 19.39 -8.34
CA ASP A 119 -12.69 20.54 -9.27
C ASP A 119 -11.28 20.65 -9.88
N MET A 120 -10.24 20.20 -9.15
CA MET A 120 -8.86 20.20 -9.66
C MET A 120 -8.53 19.01 -10.53
N MET A 121 -9.39 17.97 -10.58
CA MET A 121 -9.10 16.74 -11.34
C MET A 121 -8.94 16.98 -12.85
N GLY A 122 -9.62 17.97 -13.42
CA GLY A 122 -9.44 18.37 -14.82
C GLY A 122 -8.02 18.87 -15.12
N VAL A 123 -7.43 19.55 -14.16
CA VAL A 123 -6.07 20.10 -14.21
C VAL A 123 -5.05 18.99 -13.95
N VAL A 124 -5.24 18.21 -12.89
CA VAL A 124 -4.38 17.07 -12.52
C VAL A 124 -4.38 15.99 -13.60
N GLY A 125 -5.46 15.85 -14.36
CA GLY A 125 -5.56 14.92 -15.49
C GLY A 125 -4.47 15.11 -16.54
N ARG A 126 -3.98 16.35 -16.74
CA ARG A 126 -2.86 16.66 -17.64
C ARG A 126 -1.54 16.00 -17.20
N LEU A 127 -1.40 15.74 -15.89
CA LEU A 127 -0.25 15.08 -15.29
C LEU A 127 -0.34 13.53 -15.35
N GLY A 128 -1.42 12.97 -15.92
CA GLY A 128 -1.68 11.54 -15.95
C GLY A 128 -0.54 10.71 -16.56
N ARG A 129 0.17 11.27 -17.58
CA ARG A 129 1.33 10.62 -18.20
C ARG A 129 2.54 10.52 -17.26
N VAL A 130 2.67 11.42 -16.29
CA VAL A 130 3.78 11.46 -15.32
C VAL A 130 3.40 10.73 -14.04
N LEU A 131 2.24 11.04 -13.46
CA LEU A 131 1.78 10.49 -12.17
C LEU A 131 1.25 9.06 -12.30
N GLY A 132 0.62 8.71 -13.45
CA GLY A 132 0.00 7.40 -13.66
C GLY A 132 0.97 6.23 -13.55
N PRO A 133 2.09 6.21 -14.31
CA PRO A 133 3.08 5.11 -14.25
C PRO A 133 3.74 4.98 -12.88
N LYS A 134 3.81 6.06 -12.11
CA LYS A 134 4.39 6.09 -10.75
C LYS A 134 3.41 5.75 -9.64
N GLY A 135 2.13 5.50 -9.98
CA GLY A 135 1.09 5.20 -8.99
C GLY A 135 0.66 6.39 -8.12
N LEU A 136 1.05 7.62 -8.50
CA LEU A 136 0.77 8.84 -7.75
C LEU A 136 -0.53 9.55 -8.18
N MET A 137 -1.25 9.02 -9.18
CA MET A 137 -2.47 9.64 -9.70
C MET A 137 -3.62 9.52 -8.68
N PRO A 138 -4.24 10.65 -8.25
CA PRO A 138 -5.37 10.62 -7.33
C PRO A 138 -6.53 9.79 -7.86
N ASN A 139 -7.23 9.08 -6.96
CA ASN A 139 -8.35 8.22 -7.32
C ASN A 139 -9.46 8.26 -6.27
N PRO A 140 -10.75 8.42 -6.69
CA PRO A 140 -11.87 8.40 -5.75
C PRO A 140 -12.00 7.10 -4.94
N LYS A 141 -11.68 5.95 -5.54
CA LYS A 141 -11.74 4.63 -4.86
C LYS A 141 -10.72 4.50 -3.74
N ALA A 142 -9.57 5.18 -3.85
CA ALA A 142 -8.55 5.26 -2.80
C ALA A 142 -8.86 6.39 -1.79
N GLY A 143 -9.89 7.20 -2.03
CA GLY A 143 -10.23 8.34 -1.19
C GLY A 143 -9.21 9.48 -1.25
N THR A 144 -8.43 9.56 -2.34
CA THR A 144 -7.47 10.65 -2.59
C THR A 144 -8.06 11.75 -3.48
N VAL A 145 -9.30 11.58 -3.97
CA VAL A 145 -10.11 12.62 -4.58
C VAL A 145 -11.29 12.88 -3.66
N THR A 146 -11.28 14.00 -2.95
CA THR A 146 -12.30 14.32 -1.95
C THR A 146 -12.45 15.82 -1.72
N MET A 147 -13.63 16.24 -1.26
CA MET A 147 -13.87 17.60 -0.77
C MET A 147 -13.39 17.79 0.67
N ASP A 148 -13.29 16.71 1.46
CA ASP A 148 -12.77 16.72 2.83
C ASP A 148 -11.27 16.45 2.83
N VAL A 149 -10.52 17.51 2.53
CA VAL A 149 -9.05 17.43 2.41
C VAL A 149 -8.39 17.16 3.77
N THR A 150 -8.95 17.75 4.83
CA THR A 150 -8.41 17.63 6.19
C THR A 150 -8.41 16.17 6.66
N LYS A 151 -9.55 15.49 6.52
CA LYS A 151 -9.67 14.08 6.88
C LYS A 151 -8.76 13.20 6.04
N ALA A 152 -8.68 13.44 4.73
CA ALA A 152 -7.81 12.66 3.83
C ALA A 152 -6.33 12.78 4.25
N ILE A 153 -5.84 13.99 4.57
CA ILE A 153 -4.47 14.20 5.00
C ILE A 153 -4.19 13.50 6.33
N GLN A 154 -5.10 13.62 7.29
CA GLN A 154 -4.98 12.95 8.59
C GLN A 154 -4.91 11.43 8.46
N GLU A 155 -5.79 10.82 7.64
CA GLU A 155 -5.78 9.39 7.38
C GLU A 155 -4.48 8.93 6.70
N ILE A 156 -3.97 9.71 5.71
CA ILE A 156 -2.71 9.39 5.02
C ILE A 156 -1.55 9.45 6.01
N LYS A 157 -1.47 10.47 6.85
CA LYS A 157 -0.44 10.61 7.88
C LYS A 157 -0.57 9.57 9.00
N ALA A 158 -1.78 9.10 9.27
CA ALA A 158 -2.03 7.98 10.18
C ALA A 158 -1.62 6.61 9.60
N GLY A 159 -1.24 6.54 8.32
CA GLY A 159 -0.79 5.30 7.68
C GLY A 159 -1.82 4.64 6.78
N LYS A 160 -2.66 5.43 6.11
CA LYS A 160 -3.53 4.94 5.03
C LYS A 160 -2.68 4.43 3.88
N ILE A 161 -2.94 3.20 3.46
CA ILE A 161 -2.32 2.56 2.32
C ILE A 161 -3.36 2.27 1.25
N GLU A 162 -2.94 2.36 -0.01
CA GLU A 162 -3.74 1.93 -1.14
C GLU A 162 -3.35 0.50 -1.53
N TYR A 163 -4.34 -0.33 -1.83
CA TYR A 163 -4.12 -1.65 -2.41
C TYR A 163 -4.82 -1.77 -3.76
N ARG A 164 -4.16 -2.46 -4.68
CA ARG A 164 -4.65 -2.69 -6.03
C ARG A 164 -4.26 -4.07 -6.52
N LEU A 165 -5.18 -4.74 -7.20
CA LEU A 165 -4.92 -5.98 -7.91
C LEU A 165 -4.02 -5.71 -9.12
N ASP A 166 -2.94 -6.47 -9.26
CA ASP A 166 -2.05 -6.41 -10.40
C ASP A 166 -2.53 -7.30 -11.57
N LYS A 167 -1.79 -7.33 -12.67
CA LYS A 167 -2.10 -8.16 -13.85
C LYS A 167 -1.98 -9.67 -13.59
N THR A 168 -1.29 -10.06 -12.52
CA THR A 168 -1.09 -11.46 -12.10
C THR A 168 -2.07 -11.89 -11.00
N ASN A 169 -3.04 -11.02 -10.69
CA ASN A 169 -4.06 -11.22 -9.67
C ASN A 169 -3.48 -11.27 -8.24
N ILE A 170 -2.40 -10.51 -8.02
CA ILE A 170 -1.76 -10.37 -6.72
C ILE A 170 -1.91 -8.93 -6.22
N ILE A 171 -2.13 -8.80 -4.92
CA ILE A 171 -2.10 -7.53 -4.20
C ILE A 171 -0.78 -7.46 -3.43
N HIS A 172 0.00 -6.42 -3.61
CA HIS A 172 1.26 -6.16 -2.94
C HIS A 172 1.13 -4.93 -2.04
N VAL A 173 1.34 -5.09 -0.73
CA VAL A 173 1.08 -4.02 0.25
C VAL A 173 2.10 -4.08 1.38
N PRO A 174 2.69 -2.95 1.80
CA PRO A 174 3.50 -2.88 3.01
C PRO A 174 2.60 -2.96 4.25
N ILE A 175 3.00 -3.75 5.24
CA ILE A 175 2.28 -3.88 6.52
C ILE A 175 3.02 -3.26 7.70
N GLY A 176 4.26 -2.84 7.51
CA GLY A 176 5.06 -2.17 8.53
C GLY A 176 6.55 -2.29 8.29
N LYS A 177 7.32 -1.99 9.33
CA LYS A 177 8.79 -2.08 9.35
C LYS A 177 9.26 -3.26 10.20
N ALA A 178 10.47 -3.75 9.93
CA ALA A 178 11.09 -4.79 10.75
C ALA A 178 11.30 -4.37 12.21
N SER A 179 11.40 -3.07 12.47
CA SER A 179 11.48 -2.47 13.81
C SER A 179 10.17 -2.57 14.62
N PHE A 180 9.01 -2.78 13.98
CA PHE A 180 7.73 -2.95 14.65
C PHE A 180 7.72 -4.20 15.53
N THR A 181 6.88 -4.21 16.57
CA THR A 181 6.64 -5.43 17.37
C THR A 181 5.89 -6.47 16.55
N GLU A 182 5.95 -7.73 16.99
CA GLU A 182 5.20 -8.82 16.33
C GLU A 182 3.69 -8.57 16.39
N GLU A 183 3.19 -8.04 17.51
CA GLU A 183 1.80 -7.67 17.71
C GLU A 183 1.36 -6.59 16.71
N GLN A 184 2.15 -5.51 16.57
CA GLN A 184 1.84 -4.41 15.63
C GLN A 184 1.75 -4.89 14.18
N LEU A 185 2.67 -5.78 13.77
CA LEU A 185 2.64 -6.34 12.41
C LEU A 185 1.45 -7.29 12.22
N ALA A 186 1.11 -8.09 13.25
CA ALA A 186 -0.03 -9.00 13.21
C ALA A 186 -1.37 -8.23 13.11
N ASP A 187 -1.52 -7.14 13.86
CA ASP A 187 -2.72 -6.29 13.84
C ASP A 187 -2.88 -5.57 12.50
N ASN A 188 -1.78 -5.00 11.98
CA ASN A 188 -1.78 -4.37 10.66
C ASN A 188 -2.14 -5.38 9.56
N PHE A 189 -1.56 -6.57 9.63
CA PHE A 189 -1.85 -7.65 8.68
C PHE A 189 -3.32 -8.10 8.76
N GLN A 190 -3.86 -8.29 9.97
CA GLN A 190 -5.26 -8.68 10.15
C GLN A 190 -6.22 -7.64 9.59
N THR A 191 -5.97 -6.36 9.91
CA THR A 191 -6.78 -5.24 9.38
C THR A 191 -6.77 -5.20 7.85
N LEU A 192 -5.62 -5.48 7.23
CA LEU A 192 -5.49 -5.58 5.77
C LEU A 192 -6.31 -6.76 5.20
N ILE A 193 -6.19 -7.95 5.80
CA ILE A 193 -6.93 -9.14 5.36
C ILE A 193 -8.43 -8.93 5.47
N ASP A 194 -8.90 -8.36 6.59
CA ASP A 194 -10.32 -8.06 6.80
C ASP A 194 -10.85 -7.06 5.77
N ALA A 195 -10.06 -6.03 5.44
CA ALA A 195 -10.41 -5.07 4.40
C ALA A 195 -10.52 -5.73 3.02
N ILE A 196 -9.59 -6.63 2.69
CA ILE A 196 -9.60 -7.36 1.42
C ILE A 196 -10.77 -8.34 1.35
N ASN A 197 -11.08 -9.05 2.43
CA ASN A 197 -12.22 -9.97 2.50
C ASN A 197 -13.56 -9.24 2.34
N LYS A 198 -13.71 -8.03 2.90
CA LYS A 198 -14.91 -7.19 2.75
C LYS A 198 -15.20 -6.77 1.32
N VAL A 199 -14.17 -6.58 0.50
CA VAL A 199 -14.30 -6.14 -0.91
C VAL A 199 -14.30 -7.31 -1.89
N LYS A 200 -14.48 -8.55 -1.42
CA LYS A 200 -14.58 -9.74 -2.27
C LYS A 200 -15.69 -9.55 -3.31
N PRO A 201 -15.38 -9.56 -4.63
CA PRO A 201 -16.42 -9.46 -5.65
C PRO A 201 -17.34 -10.68 -5.66
N ALA A 202 -18.65 -10.47 -5.82
CA ALA A 202 -19.63 -11.55 -5.90
C ALA A 202 -19.40 -12.50 -7.09
N ALA A 203 -18.76 -12.01 -8.14
CA ALA A 203 -18.41 -12.79 -9.33
C ALA A 203 -17.32 -13.84 -9.08
N VAL A 204 -16.56 -13.75 -7.98
CA VAL A 204 -15.49 -14.70 -7.68
C VAL A 204 -16.04 -15.98 -7.09
N LYS A 205 -15.98 -17.05 -7.89
CA LYS A 205 -16.38 -18.40 -7.47
C LYS A 205 -15.18 -19.17 -6.89
N GLY A 206 -15.42 -19.95 -5.86
CA GLY A 206 -14.39 -20.78 -5.21
C GLY A 206 -13.49 -20.01 -4.23
N GLN A 207 -12.25 -20.46 -4.09
CA GLN A 207 -11.32 -19.92 -3.11
C GLN A 207 -10.85 -18.50 -3.50
N TYR A 208 -11.16 -17.54 -2.63
CA TYR A 208 -10.82 -16.13 -2.84
C TYR A 208 -9.33 -15.85 -2.57
N LEU A 209 -8.82 -16.22 -1.39
CA LEU A 209 -7.40 -16.11 -1.05
C LEU A 209 -6.69 -17.40 -1.48
N LYS A 210 -6.02 -17.40 -2.63
CA LYS A 210 -5.30 -18.57 -3.15
C LYS A 210 -3.97 -18.82 -2.44
N SER A 211 -3.21 -17.78 -2.20
CA SER A 211 -1.99 -17.84 -1.41
C SER A 211 -1.68 -16.49 -0.80
N VAL A 212 -1.17 -16.49 0.40
CA VAL A 212 -0.72 -15.31 1.12
C VAL A 212 0.71 -15.53 1.56
N THR A 213 1.57 -14.55 1.32
CA THR A 213 2.99 -14.61 1.67
C THR A 213 3.39 -13.29 2.29
N ILE A 214 4.13 -13.32 3.39
CA ILE A 214 4.76 -12.15 3.98
C ILE A 214 6.26 -12.23 3.74
N ALA A 215 6.89 -11.13 3.38
CA ALA A 215 8.31 -11.07 3.09
C ALA A 215 8.95 -9.78 3.59
N PRO A 216 10.20 -9.80 4.07
CA PRO A 216 10.98 -8.59 4.27
C PRO A 216 11.59 -8.15 2.93
N THR A 217 12.00 -6.90 2.82
CA THR A 217 12.51 -6.31 1.56
C THR A 217 13.62 -7.13 0.91
N MET A 218 14.56 -7.65 1.68
CA MET A 218 15.74 -8.37 1.16
C MET A 218 15.74 -9.87 1.47
N GLY A 219 14.75 -10.35 2.22
CA GLY A 219 14.68 -11.75 2.65
C GLY A 219 13.71 -12.62 1.83
N PRO A 220 13.66 -13.92 2.14
CA PRO A 220 12.71 -14.84 1.51
C PRO A 220 11.30 -14.68 2.09
N GLY A 221 10.28 -15.04 1.29
CA GLY A 221 8.89 -14.98 1.69
C GLY A 221 8.41 -16.21 2.47
N VAL A 222 7.62 -15.97 3.50
CA VAL A 222 7.00 -16.99 4.37
C VAL A 222 5.52 -17.14 3.99
N ARG A 223 5.09 -18.36 3.71
CA ARG A 223 3.70 -18.66 3.31
C ARG A 223 2.80 -18.79 4.52
N LEU A 224 1.60 -18.22 4.44
CA LEU A 224 0.57 -18.31 5.46
C LEU A 224 -0.50 -19.35 5.10
N ASN A 225 -1.10 -19.92 6.14
CA ASN A 225 -2.26 -20.80 6.00
C ASN A 225 -3.52 -19.99 5.68
N THR A 226 -3.94 -20.01 4.41
CA THR A 226 -5.10 -19.24 3.94
C THR A 226 -6.43 -19.72 4.51
N ALA A 227 -6.53 -20.97 4.99
CA ALA A 227 -7.77 -21.48 5.58
C ALA A 227 -8.15 -20.79 6.90
N LYS A 228 -7.16 -20.22 7.59
CA LYS A 228 -7.35 -19.47 8.85
C LYS A 228 -7.50 -17.96 8.67
N LEU A 229 -7.45 -17.46 7.44
CA LEU A 229 -7.49 -16.02 7.11
C LEU A 229 -8.82 -15.57 6.49
N GLY A 230 -9.75 -16.48 6.26
CA GLY A 230 -11.05 -16.25 5.62
C GLY A 230 -12.21 -16.28 6.57
#